data_4d48b99d614e323d7c093f1dad6e9d1b
#
_entry.id   4d48b99d614e323d7c093f1dad6e9d1b
#
_cell.length_a   1.000
_cell.length_b   1.000
_cell.length_c   1.000
_cell.angle_alpha   90.00
_cell.angle_beta   90.00
_cell.angle_gamma   90.00
#
_symmetry.space_group_name_H-M   'P 1'
#
loop_
_entity.id
_entity.type
_entity.pdbx_description
1 polymer ?
#
loop_
_entity_poly.entity_id
_entity_poly.type
_entity_poly.pdbx_seq_one_letter_code
_entity_poly.pdbx_strand_id
1 'polypeptide(L)'
;DAAINIMRRIMQRSGCEVIHLGHDRSVDEVVNCAIQEDAQAIAMTSYQGGHMEYFKYMKALLDERGAGHIRIFGGGGGTILPEEIEELHAYGIERIYHPDDGRAMGLQGMINDLIQRCDFTTIDGADALSEEFRALSSASPRAIARCITAAELDPDGFQQVFRAAHSEIPRSEE
;
A
#
# COMPACT_ATOMS: atom_id res chain seq x y z
N ASP A 1 -10.64 -16.01 -8.46
CA ASP A 1 -10.64 -15.42 -9.80
C ASP A 1 -9.33 -15.76 -10.53
N ALA A 2 -9.44 -16.32 -11.76
CA ALA A 2 -8.29 -16.76 -12.54
C ALA A 2 -7.40 -15.58 -12.97
N ALA A 3 -8.00 -14.44 -13.33
CA ALA A 3 -7.28 -13.26 -13.77
C ALA A 3 -6.39 -12.68 -12.66
N ILE A 4 -6.92 -12.56 -11.44
CA ILE A 4 -6.16 -12.11 -10.27
C ILE A 4 -4.97 -13.03 -9.99
N ASN A 5 -5.18 -14.35 -10.08
CA ASN A 5 -4.09 -15.31 -9.88
C ASN A 5 -2.98 -15.20 -10.93
N ILE A 6 -3.33 -14.88 -12.18
CA ILE A 6 -2.35 -14.64 -13.24
C ILE A 6 -1.58 -13.35 -12.96
N MET A 7 -2.28 -12.24 -12.69
CA MET A 7 -1.66 -10.94 -12.38
C MET A 7 -0.71 -11.03 -11.19
N ARG A 8 -1.15 -11.65 -10.10
CA ARG A 8 -0.33 -11.90 -8.90
C ARG A 8 0.98 -12.62 -9.24
N ARG A 9 0.90 -13.70 -10.05
CA ARG A 9 2.09 -14.47 -10.45
C ARG A 9 3.06 -13.66 -11.31
N ILE A 10 2.54 -12.79 -12.18
CA ILE A 10 3.38 -11.92 -13.01
C ILE A 10 4.08 -10.89 -12.12
N MET A 11 3.37 -10.25 -11.19
CA MET A 11 3.96 -9.32 -10.22
C MET A 11 5.06 -9.99 -9.39
N GLN A 12 4.80 -11.18 -8.84
CA GLN A 12 5.79 -11.94 -8.08
C GLN A 12 7.04 -12.29 -8.92
N ARG A 13 6.87 -12.66 -10.19
CA ARG A 13 8.00 -12.90 -11.12
C ARG A 13 8.79 -11.64 -11.45
N SER A 14 8.15 -10.48 -11.34
CA SER A 14 8.77 -9.16 -11.53
C SER A 14 9.46 -8.64 -10.27
N GLY A 15 9.50 -9.43 -9.18
CA GLY A 15 10.19 -9.08 -7.94
C GLY A 15 9.31 -8.46 -6.86
N CYS A 16 7.99 -8.35 -7.09
CA CYS A 16 7.09 -7.82 -6.06
C CYS A 16 6.78 -8.88 -5.00
N GLU A 17 6.75 -8.48 -3.75
CA GLU A 17 6.04 -9.22 -2.72
C GLU A 17 4.54 -8.98 -2.89
N VAL A 18 3.74 -10.04 -2.89
CA VAL A 18 2.30 -9.95 -3.12
C VAL A 18 1.54 -10.77 -2.10
N ILE A 19 0.79 -10.08 -1.27
CA ILE A 19 -0.10 -10.68 -0.27
C ILE A 19 -1.51 -10.77 -0.86
N HIS A 20 -2.05 -11.97 -0.94
CA HIS A 20 -3.35 -12.23 -1.54
C HIS A 20 -4.42 -12.49 -0.49
N LEU A 21 -5.30 -11.52 -0.29
CA LEU A 21 -6.35 -11.58 0.72
C LEU A 21 -7.59 -12.41 0.31
N GLY A 22 -7.70 -12.79 -0.97
CA GLY A 22 -8.87 -13.48 -1.49
C GLY A 22 -9.98 -12.51 -1.87
N HIS A 23 -11.23 -12.91 -1.65
CA HIS A 23 -12.44 -12.15 -2.01
C HIS A 23 -13.29 -11.86 -0.77
N ASP A 24 -14.31 -11.00 -0.92
CA ASP A 24 -15.30 -10.65 0.11
C ASP A 24 -14.67 -10.11 1.40
N ARG A 25 -13.65 -9.26 1.25
CA ARG A 25 -13.00 -8.57 2.36
C ARG A 25 -13.60 -7.20 2.59
N SER A 26 -13.75 -6.84 3.86
CA SER A 26 -14.13 -5.48 4.24
C SER A 26 -12.97 -4.50 3.94
N VAL A 27 -13.30 -3.23 3.76
CA VAL A 27 -12.29 -2.16 3.63
C VAL A 27 -11.34 -2.16 4.81
N ASP A 28 -11.87 -2.33 6.01
CA ASP A 28 -11.10 -2.32 7.26
C ASP A 28 -10.05 -3.44 7.30
N GLU A 29 -10.42 -4.67 6.91
CA GLU A 29 -9.48 -5.80 6.81
C GLU A 29 -8.36 -5.53 5.80
N VAL A 30 -8.69 -4.99 4.63
CA VAL A 30 -7.73 -4.69 3.57
C VAL A 30 -6.76 -3.59 4.00
N VAL A 31 -7.27 -2.50 4.56
CA VAL A 31 -6.46 -1.37 5.04
C VAL A 31 -5.57 -1.78 6.20
N ASN A 32 -6.10 -2.55 7.17
CA ASN A 32 -5.28 -3.05 8.28
C ASN A 32 -4.13 -3.93 7.79
N CYS A 33 -4.40 -4.85 6.86
CA CYS A 33 -3.35 -5.68 6.30
C CYS A 33 -2.30 -4.84 5.59
N ALA A 34 -2.70 -3.89 4.74
CA ALA A 34 -1.77 -3.04 4.00
C ALA A 34 -0.87 -2.21 4.94
N ILE A 35 -1.41 -1.72 6.06
CA ILE A 35 -0.64 -0.98 7.08
C ILE A 35 0.32 -1.91 7.84
N GLN A 36 -0.12 -3.11 8.21
CA GLN A 36 0.69 -4.08 8.94
C GLN A 36 1.86 -4.63 8.13
N GLU A 37 1.71 -4.67 6.81
CA GLU A 37 2.73 -5.14 5.88
C GLU A 37 3.54 -4.00 5.25
N ASP A 38 3.32 -2.77 5.68
CA ASP A 38 3.93 -1.55 5.11
C ASP A 38 3.90 -1.55 3.57
N ALA A 39 2.75 -1.91 3.01
CA ALA A 39 2.60 -2.07 1.57
C ALA A 39 2.67 -0.74 0.83
N GLN A 40 3.28 -0.72 -0.36
CA GLN A 40 3.23 0.43 -1.26
C GLN A 40 1.86 0.62 -1.90
N ALA A 41 1.10 -0.47 -2.08
CA ALA A 41 -0.16 -0.41 -2.79
C ALA A 41 -1.18 -1.47 -2.37
N ILE A 42 -2.44 -1.13 -2.61
CA ILE A 42 -3.58 -2.05 -2.61
C ILE A 42 -4.08 -2.15 -4.04
N ALA A 43 -4.19 -3.37 -4.56
CA ALA A 43 -4.77 -3.64 -5.87
C ALA A 43 -6.00 -4.52 -5.73
N MET A 44 -7.12 -4.07 -6.29
CA MET A 44 -8.38 -4.80 -6.19
C MET A 44 -9.16 -4.81 -7.51
N THR A 45 -10.05 -5.78 -7.65
CA THR A 45 -11.02 -5.81 -8.75
C THR A 45 -12.43 -5.76 -8.18
N SER A 46 -13.31 -5.02 -8.86
CA SER A 46 -14.72 -4.95 -8.53
C SER A 46 -15.56 -5.18 -9.78
N TYR A 47 -16.44 -6.17 -9.72
CA TYR A 47 -17.39 -6.53 -10.77
C TYR A 47 -18.84 -6.30 -10.34
N GLN A 48 -19.06 -5.67 -9.21
CA GLN A 48 -20.37 -5.42 -8.60
C GLN A 48 -20.57 -3.93 -8.31
N GLY A 49 -21.80 -3.51 -8.06
CA GLY A 49 -22.11 -2.18 -7.58
C GLY A 49 -21.48 -1.86 -6.22
N GLY A 50 -21.40 -0.57 -5.86
CA GLY A 50 -20.82 -0.11 -4.61
C GLY A 50 -19.30 0.12 -4.65
N HIS A 51 -18.68 0.02 -5.85
CA HIS A 51 -17.25 0.25 -6.02
C HIS A 51 -16.85 1.69 -5.68
N MET A 52 -17.69 2.67 -6.00
CA MET A 52 -17.40 4.09 -5.72
C MET A 52 -17.23 4.34 -4.22
N GLU A 53 -18.17 3.87 -3.42
CA GLU A 53 -18.14 3.98 -1.96
C GLU A 53 -16.99 3.18 -1.38
N TYR A 54 -16.73 1.98 -1.90
CA TYR A 54 -15.66 1.11 -1.42
C TYR A 54 -14.29 1.75 -1.62
N PHE A 55 -13.98 2.26 -2.83
CA PHE A 55 -12.71 2.94 -3.11
C PHE A 55 -12.53 4.22 -2.30
N LYS A 56 -13.56 5.06 -2.24
CA LYS A 56 -13.51 6.31 -1.49
C LYS A 56 -13.35 6.08 0.01
N TYR A 57 -14.07 5.11 0.56
CA TYR A 57 -13.94 4.75 1.97
C TYR A 57 -12.54 4.19 2.27
N MET A 58 -12.00 3.36 1.39
CA MET A 58 -10.63 2.85 1.53
C MET A 58 -9.60 3.99 1.59
N LYS A 59 -9.68 4.94 0.67
CA LYS A 59 -8.78 6.11 0.65
C LYS A 59 -8.94 6.95 1.92
N ALA A 60 -10.16 7.26 2.31
CA ALA A 60 -10.44 8.02 3.53
C ALA A 60 -9.87 7.32 4.78
N LEU A 61 -10.03 6.00 4.87
CA LEU A 61 -9.54 5.22 6.01
C LEU A 61 -8.00 5.14 6.06
N LEU A 62 -7.34 5.04 4.91
CA LEU A 62 -5.88 5.13 4.82
C LEU A 62 -5.37 6.50 5.29
N ASP A 63 -6.02 7.59 4.87
CA ASP A 63 -5.67 8.95 5.28
C ASP A 63 -5.89 9.16 6.78
N GLU A 64 -7.01 8.70 7.32
CA GLU A 64 -7.33 8.75 8.76
C GLU A 64 -6.28 8.01 9.61
N ARG A 65 -5.76 6.89 9.11
CA ARG A 65 -4.75 6.07 9.81
C ARG A 65 -3.31 6.49 9.53
N GLY A 66 -3.09 7.62 8.86
CA GLY A 66 -1.76 8.14 8.53
C GLY A 66 -1.00 7.28 7.52
N ALA A 67 -1.72 6.50 6.70
CA ALA A 67 -1.20 5.63 5.66
C ALA A 67 -1.59 6.09 4.24
N GLY A 68 -1.83 7.39 4.07
CA GLY A 68 -2.27 7.99 2.80
C GLY A 68 -1.26 7.86 1.66
N HIS A 69 -0.01 7.46 1.94
CA HIS A 69 1.01 7.13 0.95
C HIS A 69 0.73 5.82 0.21
N ILE A 70 -0.06 4.91 0.78
CA ILE A 70 -0.43 3.64 0.15
C ILE A 70 -1.32 3.93 -1.05
N ARG A 71 -0.87 3.53 -2.23
CA ARG A 71 -1.57 3.77 -3.49
C ARG A 71 -2.66 2.75 -3.71
N ILE A 72 -3.78 3.19 -4.27
CA ILE A 72 -4.91 2.31 -4.55
C ILE A 72 -5.04 2.14 -6.06
N PHE A 73 -5.02 0.89 -6.50
CA PHE A 73 -5.24 0.48 -7.88
C PHE A 73 -6.50 -0.36 -8.00
N GLY A 74 -7.19 -0.20 -9.11
CA GLY A 74 -8.42 -0.95 -9.33
C GLY A 74 -8.65 -1.34 -10.77
N GLY A 75 -9.62 -2.22 -10.96
CA GLY A 75 -10.18 -2.59 -12.24
C GLY A 75 -11.51 -3.30 -12.05
N GLY A 76 -12.31 -3.39 -13.10
CA GLY A 76 -13.64 -3.97 -12.97
C GLY A 76 -14.22 -4.50 -14.28
N GLY A 77 -13.35 -4.80 -15.27
CA GLY A 77 -13.79 -5.39 -16.53
C GLY A 77 -14.82 -4.57 -17.30
N GLY A 78 -14.86 -3.24 -17.13
CA GLY A 78 -15.85 -2.35 -17.73
C GLY A 78 -17.09 -2.10 -16.87
N THR A 79 -17.14 -2.62 -15.65
CA THR A 79 -18.23 -2.30 -14.70
C THR A 79 -18.12 -0.89 -14.16
N ILE A 80 -16.88 -0.36 -14.06
CA ILE A 80 -16.60 1.01 -13.64
C ILE A 80 -16.64 1.89 -14.89
N LEU A 81 -17.51 2.87 -14.90
CA LEU A 81 -17.70 3.75 -16.05
C LEU A 81 -16.56 4.78 -16.19
N PRO A 82 -16.29 5.30 -17.39
CA PRO A 82 -15.23 6.29 -17.58
C PRO A 82 -15.37 7.53 -16.67
N GLU A 83 -16.56 8.07 -16.51
CA GLU A 83 -16.84 9.20 -15.62
C GLU A 83 -16.60 8.85 -14.14
N GLU A 84 -16.88 7.62 -13.72
CA GLU A 84 -16.57 7.13 -12.37
C GLU A 84 -15.06 6.99 -12.16
N ILE A 85 -14.33 6.56 -13.19
CA ILE A 85 -12.86 6.48 -13.17
C ILE A 85 -12.26 7.88 -12.97
N GLU A 86 -12.74 8.88 -13.71
CA GLU A 86 -12.30 10.26 -13.55
C GLU A 86 -12.58 10.79 -12.13
N GLU A 87 -13.76 10.51 -11.59
CA GLU A 87 -14.13 10.89 -10.23
C GLU A 87 -13.23 10.21 -9.18
N LEU A 88 -12.95 8.92 -9.33
CA LEU A 88 -12.07 8.18 -8.42
C LEU A 88 -10.63 8.70 -8.48
N HIS A 89 -10.11 8.99 -9.68
CA HIS A 89 -8.79 9.59 -9.82
C HIS A 89 -8.72 10.97 -9.17
N ALA A 90 -9.76 11.81 -9.35
CA ALA A 90 -9.85 13.10 -8.69
C ALA A 90 -9.96 13.01 -7.16
N TYR A 91 -10.52 11.92 -6.65
CA TYR A 91 -10.61 11.64 -5.21
C TYR A 91 -9.29 11.17 -4.59
N GLY A 92 -8.32 10.76 -5.42
CA GLY A 92 -7.01 10.31 -4.96
C GLY A 92 -6.76 8.80 -5.09
N ILE A 93 -7.56 8.10 -5.88
CA ILE A 93 -7.25 6.73 -6.31
C ILE A 93 -6.19 6.81 -7.41
N GLU A 94 -5.11 6.09 -7.26
CA GLU A 94 -3.93 6.21 -8.14
C GLU A 94 -4.26 5.83 -9.59
N ARG A 95 -4.90 4.67 -9.80
CA ARG A 95 -5.25 4.21 -11.13
C ARG A 95 -6.38 3.19 -11.11
N ILE A 96 -7.38 3.41 -11.94
CA ILE A 96 -8.38 2.40 -12.31
C ILE A 96 -8.13 2.01 -13.76
N TYR A 97 -7.84 0.72 -13.97
CA TYR A 97 -7.60 0.17 -15.31
C TYR A 97 -8.94 -0.17 -15.99
N HIS A 98 -9.20 0.49 -17.09
CA HIS A 98 -10.32 0.16 -17.98
C HIS A 98 -9.92 -0.96 -18.97
N PRO A 99 -10.87 -1.72 -19.53
CA PRO A 99 -10.57 -2.73 -20.55
C PRO A 99 -9.78 -2.19 -21.75
N ASP A 100 -9.95 -0.92 -22.10
CA ASP A 100 -9.20 -0.27 -23.18
C ASP A 100 -7.71 -0.13 -22.86
N ASP A 101 -7.34 0.06 -21.59
CA ASP A 101 -5.94 0.02 -21.16
C ASP A 101 -5.33 -1.35 -21.45
N GLY A 102 -6.09 -2.43 -21.18
CA GLY A 102 -5.67 -3.79 -21.50
C GLY A 102 -5.50 -4.05 -23.00
N ARG A 103 -6.34 -3.43 -23.85
CA ARG A 103 -6.21 -3.51 -25.29
C ARG A 103 -5.00 -2.72 -25.79
N ALA A 104 -4.72 -1.56 -25.21
CA ALA A 104 -3.65 -0.67 -25.63
C ALA A 104 -2.27 -1.16 -25.18
N MET A 105 -2.11 -1.58 -23.93
CA MET A 105 -0.81 -1.92 -23.37
C MET A 105 -0.63 -3.41 -23.00
N GLY A 106 -1.69 -4.20 -23.13
CA GLY A 106 -1.70 -5.61 -22.71
C GLY A 106 -1.58 -5.81 -21.19
N LEU A 107 -1.75 -7.05 -20.76
CA LEU A 107 -1.69 -7.40 -19.35
C LEU A 107 -0.32 -7.08 -18.73
N GLN A 108 0.77 -7.42 -19.43
CA GLN A 108 2.12 -7.14 -18.94
C GLN A 108 2.38 -5.63 -18.85
N GLY A 109 1.88 -4.84 -19.80
CA GLY A 109 2.03 -3.38 -19.77
C GLY A 109 1.28 -2.74 -18.60
N MET A 110 0.07 -3.20 -18.28
CA MET A 110 -0.67 -2.73 -17.10
C MET A 110 0.07 -3.06 -15.79
N ILE A 111 0.63 -4.26 -15.70
CA ILE A 111 1.41 -4.66 -14.52
C ILE A 111 2.69 -3.83 -14.40
N ASN A 112 3.39 -3.58 -15.50
CA ASN A 112 4.59 -2.74 -15.50
C ASN A 112 4.26 -1.29 -15.06
N ASP A 113 3.15 -0.71 -15.53
CA ASP A 113 2.68 0.62 -15.10
C ASP A 113 2.38 0.64 -13.61
N LEU A 114 1.71 -0.40 -13.08
CA LEU A 114 1.45 -0.53 -11.65
C LEU A 114 2.75 -0.60 -10.84
N ILE A 115 3.68 -1.47 -11.24
CA ILE A 115 4.96 -1.65 -10.55
C ILE A 115 5.76 -0.35 -10.54
N GLN A 116 5.86 0.33 -11.68
CA GLN A 116 6.56 1.60 -11.80
C GLN A 116 5.96 2.67 -10.87
N ARG A 117 4.64 2.69 -10.72
CA ARG A 117 3.97 3.58 -9.79
C ARG A 117 4.20 3.20 -8.32
N CYS A 118 4.53 1.96 -8.02
CA CYS A 118 4.82 1.46 -6.67
C CYS A 118 6.30 1.54 -6.29
N ASP A 119 7.17 2.01 -7.20
CA ASP A 119 8.61 2.09 -6.97
C ASP A 119 8.96 3.35 -6.15
N PHE A 120 8.66 3.29 -4.87
CA PHE A 120 9.00 4.31 -3.88
C PHE A 120 9.21 3.68 -2.50
N THR A 121 9.98 4.36 -1.64
CA THR A 121 10.16 3.96 -0.25
C THR A 121 9.00 4.45 0.61
N THR A 122 8.50 3.60 1.50
CA THR A 122 7.42 3.95 2.44
C THR A 122 7.90 4.80 3.59
N ILE A 123 9.19 4.70 3.92
CA ILE A 123 9.87 5.51 4.93
C ILE A 123 11.11 6.16 4.34
N ASP A 124 11.23 7.47 4.44
CA ASP A 124 12.34 8.23 3.87
C ASP A 124 13.05 9.06 4.94
N GLY A 125 14.34 8.73 5.11
CA GLY A 125 15.25 9.46 5.97
C GLY A 125 15.18 9.14 7.47
N ALA A 126 16.21 9.59 8.17
CA ALA A 126 16.43 9.34 9.59
C ALA A 126 15.36 9.99 10.50
N ASP A 127 14.84 11.15 10.09
CA ASP A 127 13.83 11.86 10.88
C ASP A 127 12.51 11.11 10.90
N ALA A 128 12.05 10.61 9.73
CA ALA A 128 10.84 9.80 9.63
C ALA A 128 10.97 8.50 10.43
N LEU A 129 12.14 7.84 10.36
CA LEU A 129 12.40 6.64 11.15
C LEU A 129 12.43 6.93 12.65
N SER A 130 12.96 8.06 13.08
CA SER A 130 12.97 8.49 14.47
C SER A 130 11.56 8.73 15.03
N GLU A 131 10.64 9.24 14.20
CA GLU A 131 9.23 9.38 14.57
C GLU A 131 8.56 8.02 14.76
N GLU A 132 8.82 7.05 13.87
CA GLU A 132 8.29 5.70 14.01
C GLU A 132 8.84 5.01 15.28
N PHE A 133 10.11 5.20 15.64
CA PHE A 133 10.65 4.69 16.90
C PHE A 133 9.92 5.24 18.13
N ARG A 134 9.58 6.52 18.15
CA ARG A 134 8.77 7.09 19.25
C ARG A 134 7.38 6.45 19.30
N ALA A 135 6.79 6.15 18.16
CA ALA A 135 5.48 5.51 18.06
C ALA A 135 5.47 4.03 18.46
N LEU A 136 6.63 3.36 18.53
CA LEU A 136 6.71 1.97 19.02
C LEU A 136 6.23 1.81 20.47
N SER A 137 6.41 2.84 21.31
CA SER A 137 5.93 2.84 22.70
C SER A 137 4.40 2.67 22.83
N SER A 138 3.65 3.06 21.80
CA SER A 138 2.20 2.88 21.71
C SER A 138 1.77 1.58 21.04
N ALA A 139 2.72 0.68 20.69
CA ALA A 139 2.50 -0.55 19.95
C ALA A 139 1.75 -0.34 18.62
N SER A 140 2.02 0.78 17.93
CA SER A 140 1.42 1.10 16.64
C SER A 140 1.81 0.06 15.57
N PRO A 141 0.85 -0.66 14.97
CA PRO A 141 1.15 -1.63 13.92
C PRO A 141 1.90 -1.01 12.74
N ARG A 142 1.54 0.22 12.36
CA ARG A 142 2.22 0.98 11.31
C ARG A 142 3.69 1.24 11.65
N ALA A 143 3.95 1.71 12.86
CA ALA A 143 5.30 2.01 13.29
C ALA A 143 6.19 0.75 13.33
N ILE A 144 5.64 -0.36 13.80
CA ILE A 144 6.32 -1.66 13.81
C ILE A 144 6.67 -2.10 12.38
N ALA A 145 5.69 -2.10 11.48
CA ALA A 145 5.88 -2.51 10.08
C ALA A 145 6.96 -1.67 9.39
N ARG A 146 6.89 -0.34 9.51
CA ARG A 146 7.85 0.58 8.90
C ARG A 146 9.26 0.45 9.48
N CYS A 147 9.39 0.19 10.78
CA CYS A 147 10.68 -0.10 11.37
C CYS A 147 11.28 -1.43 10.86
N ILE A 148 10.46 -2.44 10.62
CA ILE A 148 10.90 -3.70 10.01
C ILE A 148 11.38 -3.45 8.58
N THR A 149 10.58 -2.77 7.76
CA THR A 149 10.96 -2.39 6.39
C THR A 149 12.28 -1.62 6.35
N ALA A 150 12.45 -0.62 7.22
CA ALA A 150 13.70 0.14 7.29
C ALA A 150 14.90 -0.73 7.67
N ALA A 151 14.73 -1.66 8.62
CA ALA A 151 15.80 -2.56 9.04
C ALA A 151 16.21 -3.55 7.94
N GLU A 152 15.28 -3.96 7.07
CA GLU A 152 15.54 -4.86 5.95
C GLU A 152 16.21 -4.13 4.79
N LEU A 153 15.77 -2.91 4.47
CA LEU A 153 16.27 -2.14 3.32
C LEU A 153 17.61 -1.46 3.60
N ASP A 154 17.83 -0.93 4.80
CA ASP A 154 19.07 -0.27 5.22
C ASP A 154 19.41 -0.62 6.68
N PRO A 155 19.99 -1.81 6.94
CA PRO A 155 20.34 -2.26 8.28
C PRO A 155 21.30 -1.34 9.03
N ASP A 156 22.23 -0.73 8.32
CA ASP A 156 23.25 0.15 8.93
C ASP A 156 22.66 1.50 9.33
N GLY A 157 21.89 2.13 8.45
CA GLY A 157 21.16 3.36 8.74
C GLY A 157 20.14 3.15 9.85
N PHE A 158 19.41 2.03 9.83
CA PHE A 158 18.49 1.67 10.90
C PHE A 158 19.19 1.59 12.25
N GLN A 159 20.33 0.90 12.36
CA GLN A 159 21.08 0.79 13.62
C GLN A 159 21.59 2.15 14.13
N GLN A 160 22.01 3.04 13.24
CA GLN A 160 22.47 4.39 13.64
C GLN A 160 21.32 5.19 14.28
N VAL A 161 20.16 5.23 13.64
CA VAL A 161 18.98 5.94 14.14
C VAL A 161 18.46 5.29 15.43
N PHE A 162 18.42 3.96 15.50
CA PHE A 162 18.02 3.23 16.70
C PHE A 162 18.90 3.56 17.91
N ARG A 163 20.22 3.58 17.74
CA ARG A 163 21.16 3.93 18.82
C ARG A 163 20.99 5.38 19.28
N ALA A 164 20.78 6.31 18.35
CA ALA A 164 20.53 7.70 18.68
C ALA A 164 19.25 7.85 19.50
N ALA A 165 18.15 7.26 19.04
CA ALA A 165 16.87 7.28 19.74
C ALA A 165 16.92 6.61 21.14
N HIS A 166 17.69 5.53 21.29
CA HIS A 166 17.85 4.83 22.58
C HIS A 166 18.73 5.59 23.58
N SER A 167 19.64 6.46 23.11
CA SER A 167 20.45 7.28 23.99
C SER A 167 19.69 8.45 24.63
N GLU A 168 18.55 8.82 24.04
CA GLU A 168 17.65 9.88 24.54
C GLU A 168 16.64 9.38 25.59
N ILE A 169 16.49 8.05 25.75
CA ILE A 169 15.59 7.49 26.76
C ILE A 169 16.31 7.55 28.13
N PRO A 170 15.82 8.32 29.10
CA PRO A 170 16.39 8.33 30.46
C PRO A 170 16.34 6.89 31.00
N ARG A 171 17.47 6.34 31.43
CA ARG A 171 17.47 5.11 32.21
C ARG A 171 16.71 5.40 33.50
N SER A 172 15.57 4.73 33.70
CA SER A 172 14.91 4.72 34.98
C SER A 172 15.93 4.19 36.01
N GLU A 173 16.38 5.05 36.90
CA GLU A 173 17.16 4.62 38.07
C GLU A 173 16.26 3.68 38.86
N GLU A 174 16.67 2.41 39.01
CA GLU A 174 16.12 1.45 39.96
C GLU A 174 16.48 1.85 41.38
#